data_04ee14eb88b6aa41c41592c9e9ebe3fa
#
_entry.id   04ee14eb88b6aa41c41592c9e9ebe3fa
#
_cell.length_a   1.000
_cell.length_b   1.000
_cell.length_c   1.000
_cell.angle_alpha   90.00
_cell.angle_beta   90.00
_cell.angle_gamma   90.00
#
_symmetry.space_group_name_H-M   'P 1'
#
loop_
_entity.id
_entity.type
_entity.pdbx_description
1 polymer ?
#
loop_
_entity_poly.entity_id
_entity_poly.type
_entity_poly.pdbx_seq_one_letter_code
_entity_poly.pdbx_strand_id
1 'polypeptide(L)'
;VKSSAASDVYKRQIKNNSFDKVFIFNSSIRYRLICKIAGIKRIFQYPLFEKKEQHVIEAAQKLLEKIDLKVESNPQIKVDESLIKLAEQNFSISKNKINILLGIGGSGSSKRIPANKFKQFIELTLKDYECIFYLATGKNQEEQLILKSILSSYKEICISLDNNSISEILPIIKNCKISICNDSSFSHLSAALNVPTIVLMSDTPLLYGSYSPNMYPIIPDGMENVSHNSRGKEKINPEKIFKKFKSIIS
;
A
#
# COMPACT_ATOMS: atom_id res chain seq x y z
N VAL A 1 25.93 17.20 -9.29
CA VAL A 1 26.77 17.27 -8.07
C VAL A 1 26.12 16.53 -6.88
N LYS A 2 24.79 16.58 -6.70
CA LYS A 2 24.10 15.85 -5.61
C LYS A 2 24.15 14.31 -5.74
N SER A 3 24.39 13.76 -6.93
CA SER A 3 24.43 12.32 -7.19
C SER A 3 25.72 11.63 -6.73
N SER A 4 26.87 12.32 -6.66
CA SER A 4 28.14 11.74 -6.26
C SER A 4 28.24 11.56 -4.74
N ALA A 5 27.83 12.58 -3.96
CA ALA A 5 27.89 12.53 -2.49
C ALA A 5 27.04 11.40 -1.90
N ALA A 6 25.82 11.21 -2.40
CA ALA A 6 24.96 10.10 -1.96
C ALA A 6 25.60 8.72 -2.28
N SER A 7 26.23 8.60 -3.47
CA SER A 7 26.94 7.38 -3.86
C SER A 7 28.10 7.04 -2.93
N ASP A 8 28.85 8.05 -2.46
CA ASP A 8 30.00 7.85 -1.58
C ASP A 8 29.58 7.50 -0.15
N VAL A 9 28.46 8.05 0.33
CA VAL A 9 27.84 7.64 1.61
C VAL A 9 27.45 6.17 1.57
N TYR A 10 26.74 5.73 0.51
CA TYR A 10 26.37 4.31 0.37
C TYR A 10 27.58 3.38 0.27
N LYS A 11 28.62 3.76 -0.45
CA LYS A 11 29.89 2.97 -0.53
C LYS A 11 30.51 2.77 0.85
N ARG A 12 30.61 3.82 1.66
CA ARG A 12 31.16 3.74 3.03
C ARG A 12 30.30 2.85 3.93
N GLN A 13 28.99 3.00 3.91
CA GLN A 13 28.07 2.17 4.70
C GLN A 13 28.19 0.69 4.34
N ILE A 14 28.21 0.35 3.04
CA ILE A 14 28.33 -1.03 2.58
C ILE A 14 29.69 -1.62 2.98
N LYS A 15 30.79 -0.86 2.79
CA LYS A 15 32.14 -1.33 3.10
C LYS A 15 32.34 -1.57 4.60
N ASN A 16 31.76 -0.72 5.46
CA ASN A 16 31.92 -0.84 6.91
C ASN A 16 31.17 -2.04 7.51
N ASN A 17 30.17 -2.59 6.80
CA ASN A 17 29.37 -3.72 7.28
C ASN A 17 29.84 -5.10 6.79
N SER A 18 30.90 -5.17 5.95
CA SER A 18 31.55 -6.43 5.52
C SER A 18 30.58 -7.50 5.01
N PHE A 19 29.66 -7.14 4.10
CA PHE A 19 28.69 -8.07 3.55
C PHE A 19 29.33 -9.12 2.63
N ASP A 20 29.03 -10.41 2.82
CA ASP A 20 29.50 -11.52 1.95
C ASP A 20 28.75 -11.56 0.63
N LYS A 21 27.45 -11.23 0.66
CA LYS A 21 26.57 -11.25 -0.51
C LYS A 21 25.52 -10.14 -0.44
N VAL A 22 25.05 -9.72 -1.61
CA VAL A 22 23.99 -8.69 -1.74
C VAL A 22 22.95 -9.12 -2.76
N PHE A 23 21.69 -8.80 -2.47
CA PHE A 23 20.56 -8.95 -3.39
C PHE A 23 20.06 -7.57 -3.80
N ILE A 24 20.03 -7.32 -5.11
CA ILE A 24 19.60 -6.04 -5.68
C ILE A 24 18.27 -6.27 -6.43
N PHE A 25 17.16 -5.94 -5.79
CA PHE A 25 15.82 -6.01 -6.38
C PHE A 25 15.56 -4.77 -7.26
N ASN A 26 16.49 -4.51 -8.18
CA ASN A 26 16.45 -3.40 -9.10
C ASN A 26 17.34 -3.70 -10.31
N SER A 27 16.92 -3.27 -11.51
CA SER A 27 17.64 -3.53 -12.78
C SER A 27 18.72 -2.50 -13.09
N SER A 28 18.96 -1.48 -12.25
CA SER A 28 19.95 -0.45 -12.51
C SER A 28 21.38 -0.92 -12.27
N ILE A 29 22.23 -0.83 -13.30
CA ILE A 29 23.67 -1.14 -13.21
C ILE A 29 24.41 -0.33 -12.13
N ARG A 30 23.89 0.86 -11.78
CA ARG A 30 24.49 1.74 -10.76
C ARG A 30 24.66 1.03 -9.42
N TYR A 31 23.64 0.32 -8.96
CA TYR A 31 23.70 -0.40 -7.67
C TYR A 31 24.73 -1.52 -7.70
N ARG A 32 24.83 -2.24 -8.83
CA ARG A 32 25.84 -3.28 -9.02
C ARG A 32 27.26 -2.72 -8.96
N LEU A 33 27.50 -1.58 -9.59
CA LEU A 33 28.81 -0.91 -9.55
C LEU A 33 29.17 -0.45 -8.14
N ILE A 34 28.23 0.13 -7.40
CA ILE A 34 28.45 0.56 -5.99
C ILE A 34 28.86 -0.65 -5.15
N CYS A 35 28.17 -1.77 -5.27
CA CYS A 35 28.49 -3.00 -4.51
C CYS A 35 29.85 -3.59 -4.91
N LYS A 36 30.18 -3.59 -6.21
CA LYS A 36 31.52 -4.03 -6.67
C LYS A 36 32.64 -3.15 -6.13
N ILE A 37 32.49 -1.84 -6.17
CA ILE A 37 33.50 -0.87 -5.63
C ILE A 37 33.61 -1.03 -4.10
N ALA A 38 32.54 -1.41 -3.41
CA ALA A 38 32.57 -1.68 -1.97
C ALA A 38 33.21 -3.05 -1.63
N GLY A 39 33.63 -3.84 -2.63
CA GLY A 39 34.36 -5.11 -2.45
C GLY A 39 33.47 -6.34 -2.27
N ILE A 40 32.16 -6.24 -2.52
CA ILE A 40 31.26 -7.41 -2.42
C ILE A 40 31.50 -8.35 -3.60
N LYS A 41 31.81 -9.61 -3.28
CA LYS A 41 32.12 -10.64 -4.28
C LYS A 41 30.87 -11.30 -4.88
N ARG A 42 29.82 -11.52 -4.09
CA ARG A 42 28.60 -12.24 -4.48
C ARG A 42 27.44 -11.27 -4.64
N ILE A 43 27.12 -10.90 -5.89
CA ILE A 43 26.08 -9.92 -6.21
C ILE A 43 25.01 -10.61 -7.05
N PHE A 44 23.82 -10.73 -6.51
CA PHE A 44 22.60 -11.21 -7.17
C PHE A 44 21.72 -10.01 -7.50
N GLN A 45 21.28 -9.90 -8.75
CA GLN A 45 20.51 -8.73 -9.20
C GLN A 45 19.47 -9.12 -10.23
N TYR A 46 18.39 -8.34 -10.32
CA TYR A 46 17.47 -8.42 -11.45
C TYR A 46 18.22 -8.26 -12.78
N PRO A 47 17.72 -8.85 -13.90
CA PRO A 47 18.31 -8.64 -15.21
C PRO A 47 18.48 -7.15 -15.53
N LEU A 48 19.67 -6.75 -15.98
CA LEU A 48 20.06 -5.34 -16.13
C LEU A 48 19.30 -4.60 -17.24
N PHE A 49 18.78 -5.32 -18.24
CA PHE A 49 18.20 -4.71 -19.45
C PHE A 49 16.80 -5.23 -19.76
N GLU A 50 16.22 -6.00 -18.86
CA GLU A 50 14.89 -6.55 -19.04
C GLU A 50 13.84 -5.50 -18.69
N LYS A 51 13.15 -4.95 -19.71
CA LYS A 51 12.05 -3.98 -19.56
C LYS A 51 10.67 -4.63 -19.43
N LYS A 52 10.59 -5.93 -19.19
CA LYS A 52 9.31 -6.62 -19.03
C LYS A 52 8.65 -6.16 -17.72
N GLU A 53 7.39 -5.78 -17.82
CA GLU A 53 6.55 -5.63 -16.65
C GLU A 53 6.39 -7.02 -16.00
N GLN A 54 7.09 -7.22 -14.89
CA GLN A 54 7.00 -8.44 -14.12
C GLN A 54 6.26 -8.14 -12.82
N HIS A 55 5.44 -9.07 -12.41
CA HIS A 55 4.84 -9.05 -11.09
C HIS A 55 5.95 -8.95 -10.03
N VAL A 56 5.87 -7.96 -9.14
CA VAL A 56 6.97 -7.64 -8.19
C VAL A 56 7.38 -8.82 -7.31
N ILE A 57 6.42 -9.66 -6.93
CA ILE A 57 6.65 -10.87 -6.12
C ILE A 57 7.38 -11.92 -6.96
N GLU A 58 6.90 -12.21 -8.18
CA GLU A 58 7.54 -13.21 -9.07
C GLU A 58 8.98 -12.82 -9.43
N ALA A 59 9.22 -11.53 -9.67
CA ALA A 59 10.59 -11.06 -9.95
C ALA A 59 11.52 -11.29 -8.77
N ALA A 60 11.03 -11.05 -7.53
CA ALA A 60 11.79 -11.32 -6.31
C ALA A 60 12.02 -12.83 -6.11
N GLN A 61 11.01 -13.66 -6.29
CA GLN A 61 11.10 -15.13 -6.21
C GLN A 61 12.14 -15.67 -7.18
N LYS A 62 12.07 -15.31 -8.47
CA LYS A 62 13.05 -15.70 -9.50
C LYS A 62 14.48 -15.29 -9.17
N LEU A 63 14.67 -14.15 -8.49
CA LEU A 63 16.00 -13.74 -8.05
C LEU A 63 16.51 -14.64 -6.92
N LEU A 64 15.66 -15.02 -5.97
CA LEU A 64 16.02 -15.88 -4.84
C LEU A 64 16.24 -17.34 -5.26
N GLU A 65 15.51 -17.83 -6.27
CA GLU A 65 15.73 -19.16 -6.87
C GLU A 65 17.15 -19.35 -7.40
N LYS A 66 17.85 -18.28 -7.81
CA LYS A 66 19.26 -18.35 -8.24
C LYS A 66 20.24 -18.78 -7.14
N ILE A 67 19.79 -18.87 -5.91
CA ILE A 67 20.54 -19.33 -4.75
C ILE A 67 19.80 -20.45 -4.00
N ASP A 68 18.95 -21.18 -4.71
CA ASP A 68 18.16 -22.31 -4.20
C ASP A 68 17.22 -21.94 -3.04
N LEU A 69 16.81 -20.66 -2.95
CA LEU A 69 15.78 -20.22 -2.03
C LEU A 69 14.42 -20.15 -2.73
N LYS A 70 13.55 -21.10 -2.41
CA LYS A 70 12.15 -21.09 -2.83
C LYS A 70 11.30 -20.32 -1.82
N VAL A 71 10.65 -19.26 -2.28
CA VAL A 71 9.71 -18.46 -1.49
C VAL A 71 8.37 -18.46 -2.20
N GLU A 72 7.37 -19.10 -1.62
CA GLU A 72 6.04 -19.25 -2.23
C GLU A 72 4.98 -18.34 -1.57
N SER A 73 5.34 -17.64 -0.49
CA SER A 73 4.41 -16.80 0.26
C SER A 73 4.36 -15.36 -0.23
N ASN A 74 3.16 -14.78 -0.20
CA ASN A 74 2.98 -13.33 -0.32
C ASN A 74 3.59 -12.61 0.91
N PRO A 75 3.93 -11.31 0.79
CA PRO A 75 4.33 -10.51 1.93
C PRO A 75 3.31 -10.61 3.07
N GLN A 76 3.80 -10.85 4.29
CA GLN A 76 2.96 -10.99 5.48
C GLN A 76 3.52 -10.14 6.62
N ILE A 77 2.62 -9.57 7.40
CA ILE A 77 2.92 -8.86 8.64
C ILE A 77 2.23 -9.60 9.79
N LYS A 78 2.98 -9.87 10.86
CA LYS A 78 2.43 -10.39 12.11
C LYS A 78 2.32 -9.25 13.11
N VAL A 79 1.20 -9.16 13.79
CA VAL A 79 0.94 -8.21 14.88
C VAL A 79 0.58 -9.04 16.11
N ASP A 80 1.12 -8.68 17.27
CA ASP A 80 0.84 -9.37 18.51
C ASP A 80 -0.65 -9.21 18.92
N GLU A 81 -1.25 -10.29 19.37
CA GLU A 81 -2.65 -10.31 19.82
C GLU A 81 -2.94 -9.29 20.94
N SER A 82 -1.96 -9.03 21.81
CA SER A 82 -2.06 -8.00 22.85
C SER A 82 -2.23 -6.60 22.26
N LEU A 83 -1.51 -6.28 21.18
CA LEU A 83 -1.61 -4.98 20.49
C LEU A 83 -2.95 -4.85 19.74
N ILE A 84 -3.46 -5.95 19.18
CA ILE A 84 -4.77 -5.97 18.52
C ILE A 84 -5.87 -5.66 19.54
N LYS A 85 -5.85 -6.32 20.71
CA LYS A 85 -6.80 -6.07 21.82
C LYS A 85 -6.68 -4.65 22.39
N LEU A 86 -5.45 -4.15 22.51
CA LEU A 86 -5.22 -2.78 22.97
C LEU A 86 -5.81 -1.75 21.99
N ALA A 87 -5.67 -2.00 20.69
CA ALA A 87 -6.26 -1.14 19.66
C ALA A 87 -7.81 -1.16 19.73
N GLU A 88 -8.44 -2.31 20.02
CA GLU A 88 -9.88 -2.40 20.22
C GLU A 88 -10.36 -1.43 21.31
N GLN A 89 -9.62 -1.35 22.40
CA GLN A 89 -9.96 -0.47 23.55
C GLN A 89 -9.71 1.02 23.24
N ASN A 90 -8.55 1.33 22.65
CA ASN A 90 -8.11 2.72 22.47
C ASN A 90 -8.78 3.45 21.32
N PHE A 91 -9.26 2.73 20.30
CA PHE A 91 -9.81 3.31 19.06
C PHE A 91 -11.30 3.04 18.87
N SER A 92 -12.01 2.66 19.93
CA SER A 92 -13.46 2.42 19.88
C SER A 92 -13.87 1.43 18.77
N ILE A 93 -13.05 0.37 18.56
CA ILE A 93 -13.32 -0.61 17.54
C ILE A 93 -14.58 -1.38 17.90
N SER A 94 -15.60 -1.24 17.10
CA SER A 94 -16.91 -1.82 17.35
C SER A 94 -16.94 -3.30 17.00
N LYS A 95 -17.52 -4.13 17.85
CA LYS A 95 -17.81 -5.54 17.55
C LYS A 95 -19.13 -5.74 16.80
N ASN A 96 -20.00 -4.75 16.85
CA ASN A 96 -21.35 -4.79 16.27
C ASN A 96 -21.46 -4.03 14.95
N LYS A 97 -20.45 -3.26 14.57
CA LYS A 97 -20.40 -2.49 13.33
C LYS A 97 -19.27 -2.97 12.43
N ILE A 98 -19.40 -2.74 11.14
CA ILE A 98 -18.31 -3.06 10.21
C ILE A 98 -17.22 -1.99 10.33
N ASN A 99 -16.05 -2.39 10.78
CA ASN A 99 -14.86 -1.53 10.83
C ASN A 99 -14.18 -1.54 9.46
N ILE A 100 -14.03 -0.36 8.86
CA ILE A 100 -13.51 -0.17 7.51
C ILE A 100 -12.31 0.77 7.55
N LEU A 101 -11.17 0.36 7.01
CA LEU A 101 -10.07 1.28 6.78
C LEU A 101 -10.27 2.02 5.46
N LEU A 102 -10.15 3.34 5.47
CA LEU A 102 -10.04 4.17 4.28
C LEU A 102 -8.62 4.75 4.18
N GLY A 103 -7.80 4.17 3.29
CA GLY A 103 -6.45 4.67 3.00
C GLY A 103 -6.51 5.80 1.98
N ILE A 104 -6.76 7.02 2.44
CA ILE A 104 -7.03 8.20 1.61
C ILE A 104 -5.76 8.93 1.15
N GLY A 105 -4.60 8.61 1.73
CA GLY A 105 -3.30 9.15 1.35
C GLY A 105 -2.70 8.51 0.11
N GLY A 106 -1.62 9.10 -0.41
CA GLY A 106 -0.86 8.56 -1.55
C GLY A 106 0.33 9.43 -1.93
N SER A 107 1.42 8.82 -2.41
CA SER A 107 2.69 9.48 -2.69
C SER A 107 2.69 10.47 -3.87
N GLY A 108 1.62 10.51 -4.66
CA GLY A 108 1.48 11.43 -5.81
C GLY A 108 0.06 11.99 -5.91
N SER A 109 -0.08 13.22 -6.38
CA SER A 109 -1.39 13.87 -6.54
C SER A 109 -2.33 13.12 -7.48
N SER A 110 -1.78 12.43 -8.49
CA SER A 110 -2.54 11.60 -9.44
C SER A 110 -3.11 10.31 -8.83
N LYS A 111 -2.56 9.86 -7.69
CA LYS A 111 -3.01 8.67 -6.94
C LYS A 111 -4.00 8.99 -5.82
N ARG A 112 -4.14 10.27 -5.44
CA ARG A 112 -5.06 10.69 -4.38
C ARG A 112 -6.45 10.85 -4.95
N ILE A 113 -7.30 9.87 -4.69
CA ILE A 113 -8.70 9.91 -5.09
C ILE A 113 -9.39 11.06 -4.35
N PRO A 114 -10.22 11.87 -5.03
CA PRO A 114 -10.90 13.01 -4.43
C PRO A 114 -11.82 12.64 -3.26
N ALA A 115 -11.94 13.53 -2.27
CA ALA A 115 -12.75 13.32 -1.07
C ALA A 115 -14.23 13.00 -1.38
N ASN A 116 -14.82 13.60 -2.43
CA ASN A 116 -16.20 13.33 -2.83
C ASN A 116 -16.44 11.87 -3.21
N LYS A 117 -15.43 11.16 -3.76
CA LYS A 117 -15.55 9.74 -4.10
C LYS A 117 -15.64 8.87 -2.84
N PHE A 118 -14.84 9.16 -1.83
CA PHE A 118 -14.92 8.50 -0.52
C PHE A 118 -16.25 8.83 0.19
N LYS A 119 -16.71 10.08 0.14
CA LYS A 119 -18.01 10.48 0.70
C LYS A 119 -19.16 9.71 0.05
N GLN A 120 -19.19 9.62 -1.27
CA GLN A 120 -20.20 8.85 -1.98
C GLN A 120 -20.16 7.36 -1.61
N PHE A 121 -18.95 6.77 -1.47
CA PHE A 121 -18.83 5.40 -0.98
C PHE A 121 -19.38 5.24 0.45
N ILE A 122 -19.07 6.16 1.36
CA ILE A 122 -19.61 6.18 2.72
C ILE A 122 -21.14 6.24 2.68
N GLU A 123 -21.72 7.16 1.91
CA GLU A 123 -23.18 7.32 1.75
C GLU A 123 -23.86 6.05 1.25
N LEU A 124 -23.27 5.41 0.22
CA LEU A 124 -23.80 4.16 -0.31
C LEU A 124 -23.75 3.04 0.74
N THR A 125 -22.64 2.97 1.49
CA THR A 125 -22.44 1.93 2.49
C THR A 125 -23.40 2.08 3.67
N LEU A 126 -23.64 3.29 4.15
CA LEU A 126 -24.52 3.57 5.28
C LEU A 126 -26.01 3.31 5.02
N LYS A 127 -26.41 3.14 3.75
CA LYS A 127 -27.80 2.74 3.43
C LYS A 127 -28.11 1.30 3.87
N ASP A 128 -27.09 0.44 3.82
CA ASP A 128 -27.28 -1.01 4.01
C ASP A 128 -26.56 -1.53 5.28
N TYR A 129 -25.57 -0.78 5.84
CA TYR A 129 -24.68 -1.27 6.88
C TYR A 129 -24.39 -0.22 7.96
N GLU A 130 -24.27 -0.66 9.19
CA GLU A 130 -23.69 0.14 10.28
C GLU A 130 -22.17 0.01 10.26
N CYS A 131 -21.46 1.14 10.06
CA CYS A 131 -20.01 1.16 9.87
C CYS A 131 -19.30 2.17 10.76
N ILE A 132 -18.02 1.91 11.02
CA ILE A 132 -17.03 2.88 11.51
C ILE A 132 -15.89 2.93 10.47
N PHE A 133 -15.45 4.13 10.12
CA PHE A 133 -14.40 4.35 9.13
C PHE A 133 -13.14 4.90 9.78
N TYR A 134 -12.00 4.23 9.58
CA TYR A 134 -10.69 4.65 10.07
C TYR A 134 -9.93 5.28 8.90
N LEU A 135 -9.66 6.60 9.00
CA LEU A 135 -9.07 7.37 7.90
C LEU A 135 -7.54 7.42 8.04
N ALA A 136 -6.83 6.65 7.22
CA ALA A 136 -5.39 6.59 7.21
C ALA A 136 -4.80 7.48 6.10
N THR A 137 -3.91 8.40 6.49
CA THR A 137 -3.30 9.37 5.59
C THR A 137 -1.98 9.89 6.14
N GLY A 138 -1.19 10.56 5.28
CA GLY A 138 0.02 11.28 5.68
C GLY A 138 -0.25 12.72 6.11
N LYS A 139 0.85 13.46 6.34
CA LYS A 139 0.83 14.87 6.78
C LYS A 139 0.92 15.88 5.62
N ASN A 140 0.89 15.42 4.38
CA ASN A 140 0.91 16.31 3.22
C ASN A 140 -0.36 17.19 3.18
N GLN A 141 -0.22 18.45 2.76
CA GLN A 141 -1.31 19.42 2.76
C GLN A 141 -2.54 18.96 1.96
N GLU A 142 -2.34 18.36 0.77
CA GLU A 142 -3.45 17.88 -0.04
C GLU A 142 -4.18 16.70 0.63
N GLU A 143 -3.44 15.80 1.27
CA GLU A 143 -4.00 14.67 2.02
C GLU A 143 -4.82 15.16 3.22
N GLN A 144 -4.32 16.18 3.93
CA GLN A 144 -5.03 16.81 5.05
C GLN A 144 -6.31 17.52 4.61
N LEU A 145 -6.35 18.10 3.40
CA LEU A 145 -7.58 18.67 2.83
C LEU A 145 -8.63 17.59 2.55
N ILE A 146 -8.22 16.42 2.02
CA ILE A 146 -9.13 15.29 1.82
C ILE A 146 -9.67 14.80 3.17
N LEU A 147 -8.80 14.60 4.16
CA LEU A 147 -9.17 14.19 5.51
C LEU A 147 -10.20 15.15 6.14
N LYS A 148 -9.90 16.43 6.17
CA LYS A 148 -10.80 17.47 6.72
C LYS A 148 -12.14 17.48 6.01
N SER A 149 -12.14 17.34 4.69
CA SER A 149 -13.37 17.29 3.90
C SER A 149 -14.26 16.10 4.26
N ILE A 150 -13.70 14.92 4.54
CA ILE A 150 -14.48 13.74 4.95
C ILE A 150 -14.98 13.93 6.39
N LEU A 151 -14.10 14.31 7.31
CA LEU A 151 -14.43 14.51 8.71
C LEU A 151 -15.51 15.57 8.92
N SER A 152 -15.54 16.64 8.12
CA SER A 152 -16.57 17.68 8.23
C SER A 152 -18.00 17.16 7.98
N SER A 153 -18.15 16.06 7.23
CA SER A 153 -19.44 15.46 6.90
C SER A 153 -19.80 14.24 7.75
N TYR A 154 -18.80 13.52 8.28
CA TYR A 154 -19.00 12.21 8.92
C TYR A 154 -18.22 12.03 10.23
N LYS A 155 -18.11 13.11 11.03
CA LYS A 155 -17.31 13.13 12.27
C LYS A 155 -17.67 12.01 13.26
N GLU A 156 -18.96 11.67 13.36
CA GLU A 156 -19.48 10.70 14.36
C GLU A 156 -19.10 9.24 14.03
N ILE A 157 -18.76 8.95 12.78
CA ILE A 157 -18.48 7.60 12.31
C ILE A 157 -17.10 7.46 11.66
N CYS A 158 -16.35 8.55 11.57
CA CYS A 158 -15.01 8.60 11.00
C CYS A 158 -13.97 8.94 12.07
N ILE A 159 -12.96 8.10 12.21
CA ILE A 159 -11.85 8.25 13.15
C ILE A 159 -10.58 8.54 12.36
N SER A 160 -9.92 9.67 12.62
CA SER A 160 -8.64 9.99 11.98
C SER A 160 -7.49 9.24 12.60
N LEU A 161 -6.62 8.69 11.75
CA LEU A 161 -5.37 8.03 12.13
C LEU A 161 -4.12 8.84 11.74
N ASP A 162 -4.28 10.08 11.31
CA ASP A 162 -3.19 10.92 10.80
C ASP A 162 -2.12 11.28 11.82
N ASN A 163 -2.43 11.19 13.12
CA ASN A 163 -1.48 11.41 14.23
C ASN A 163 -0.80 10.12 14.72
N ASN A 164 -1.20 8.96 14.22
CA ASN A 164 -0.68 7.68 14.65
C ASN A 164 0.54 7.26 13.80
N SER A 165 1.49 6.61 14.43
CA SER A 165 2.59 5.93 13.74
C SER A 165 2.10 4.69 12.99
N ILE A 166 2.86 4.22 12.01
CA ILE A 166 2.53 2.98 11.29
C ILE A 166 2.37 1.80 12.25
N SER A 167 3.22 1.70 13.28
CA SER A 167 3.14 0.63 14.29
C SER A 167 1.82 0.64 15.07
N GLU A 168 1.25 1.82 15.34
CA GLU A 168 -0.04 1.94 16.00
C GLU A 168 -1.22 1.67 15.05
N ILE A 169 -1.04 1.96 13.75
CA ILE A 169 -2.08 1.74 12.74
C ILE A 169 -2.21 0.25 12.38
N LEU A 170 -1.14 -0.54 12.37
CA LEU A 170 -1.18 -1.96 12.01
C LEU A 170 -2.22 -2.77 12.81
N PRO A 171 -2.28 -2.70 14.15
CA PRO A 171 -3.30 -3.42 14.92
C PRO A 171 -4.73 -2.90 14.66
N ILE A 172 -4.90 -1.62 14.30
CA ILE A 172 -6.20 -1.08 13.90
C ILE A 172 -6.64 -1.67 12.56
N ILE A 173 -5.74 -1.72 11.57
CA ILE A 173 -6.01 -2.38 10.28
C ILE A 173 -6.43 -3.84 10.50
N LYS A 174 -5.74 -4.56 11.38
CA LYS A 174 -6.04 -5.97 11.67
C LYS A 174 -7.44 -6.19 12.24
N ASN A 175 -7.99 -5.18 12.89
CA ASN A 175 -9.37 -5.17 13.40
C ASN A 175 -10.41 -4.72 12.35
N CYS A 176 -9.99 -4.25 11.18
CA CYS A 176 -10.91 -3.89 10.12
C CYS A 176 -11.36 -5.13 9.33
N LYS A 177 -12.65 -5.18 8.98
CA LYS A 177 -13.22 -6.23 8.14
C LYS A 177 -12.71 -6.13 6.71
N ILE A 178 -12.44 -4.91 6.24
CA ILE A 178 -12.01 -4.59 4.89
C ILE A 178 -11.29 -3.24 4.85
N SER A 179 -10.41 -3.08 3.88
CA SER A 179 -9.74 -1.80 3.59
C SER A 179 -10.10 -1.32 2.19
N ILE A 180 -10.32 -0.01 2.04
CA ILE A 180 -10.46 0.67 0.74
C ILE A 180 -9.37 1.73 0.67
N CYS A 181 -8.38 1.53 -0.17
CA CYS A 181 -7.17 2.36 -0.18
C CYS A 181 -6.82 2.85 -1.57
N ASN A 182 -6.29 4.06 -1.64
CA ASN A 182 -5.51 4.47 -2.80
C ASN A 182 -4.34 3.49 -3.01
N ASP A 183 -3.74 3.47 -4.19
CA ASP A 183 -2.45 2.79 -4.42
C ASP A 183 -1.37 3.47 -3.57
N SER A 184 -1.20 2.99 -2.35
CA SER A 184 -0.35 3.57 -1.29
C SER A 184 0.14 2.48 -0.34
N SER A 185 1.03 2.85 0.61
CA SER A 185 1.51 1.93 1.64
C SER A 185 0.38 1.25 2.42
N PHE A 186 -0.73 1.92 2.66
CA PHE A 186 -1.86 1.34 3.41
C PHE A 186 -2.52 0.16 2.70
N SER A 187 -2.60 0.17 1.36
CA SER A 187 -3.11 -0.99 0.61
C SER A 187 -2.21 -2.20 0.76
N HIS A 188 -0.89 -2.00 0.73
CA HIS A 188 0.09 -3.08 0.90
C HIS A 188 0.12 -3.62 2.33
N LEU A 189 0.06 -2.74 3.34
CA LEU A 189 0.01 -3.12 4.74
C LEU A 189 -1.26 -3.92 5.06
N SER A 190 -2.41 -3.48 4.57
CA SER A 190 -3.69 -4.18 4.75
C SER A 190 -3.66 -5.59 4.15
N ALA A 191 -3.20 -5.71 2.90
CA ALA A 191 -3.07 -7.01 2.24
C ALA A 191 -2.09 -7.94 2.95
N ALA A 192 -0.96 -7.40 3.45
CA ALA A 192 0.04 -8.16 4.20
C ALA A 192 -0.44 -8.60 5.61
N LEU A 193 -1.44 -7.92 6.16
CA LEU A 193 -2.15 -8.29 7.38
C LEU A 193 -3.29 -9.30 7.13
N ASN A 194 -3.46 -9.79 5.89
CA ASN A 194 -4.57 -10.62 5.45
C ASN A 194 -5.95 -9.96 5.63
N VAL A 195 -6.01 -8.65 5.44
CA VAL A 195 -7.28 -7.91 5.39
C VAL A 195 -7.66 -7.72 3.93
N PRO A 196 -8.87 -8.13 3.50
CA PRO A 196 -9.35 -7.86 2.15
C PRO A 196 -9.25 -6.38 1.82
N THR A 197 -8.64 -6.04 0.68
CA THR A 197 -8.27 -4.66 0.36
C THR A 197 -8.71 -4.31 -1.06
N ILE A 198 -9.66 -3.39 -1.17
CA ILE A 198 -9.99 -2.77 -2.46
C ILE A 198 -8.96 -1.69 -2.74
N VAL A 199 -8.23 -1.81 -3.86
CA VAL A 199 -7.16 -0.89 -4.24
C VAL A 199 -7.62 0.01 -5.38
N LEU A 200 -7.63 1.32 -5.16
CA LEU A 200 -8.06 2.31 -6.14
C LEU A 200 -6.89 2.68 -7.06
N MET A 201 -6.81 2.01 -8.20
CA MET A 201 -5.71 2.08 -9.16
C MET A 201 -5.98 3.15 -10.20
N SER A 202 -5.47 4.37 -10.02
CA SER A 202 -5.77 5.50 -10.92
C SER A 202 -4.63 5.92 -11.84
N ASP A 203 -3.37 5.55 -11.51
CA ASP A 203 -2.18 6.07 -12.22
C ASP A 203 -0.95 5.16 -12.14
N THR A 204 -1.14 3.88 -11.88
CA THR A 204 -0.05 2.89 -11.79
C THR A 204 -0.49 1.55 -12.37
N PRO A 205 0.44 0.76 -12.94
CA PRO A 205 0.12 -0.56 -13.47
C PRO A 205 -0.56 -1.47 -12.45
N LEU A 206 -1.52 -2.26 -12.90
CA LEU A 206 -2.33 -3.16 -12.05
C LEU A 206 -1.47 -4.15 -11.23
N LEU A 207 -0.30 -4.51 -11.73
CA LEU A 207 0.62 -5.43 -11.05
C LEU A 207 1.00 -4.96 -9.62
N TYR A 208 0.88 -3.66 -9.31
CA TYR A 208 1.14 -3.15 -7.96
C TYR A 208 -0.05 -3.29 -7.01
N GLY A 209 -1.27 -3.42 -7.54
CA GLY A 209 -2.49 -3.53 -6.75
C GLY A 209 -3.19 -4.89 -6.82
N SER A 210 -2.52 -5.94 -7.38
CA SER A 210 -3.12 -7.26 -7.63
C SER A 210 -2.20 -8.44 -7.32
N TYR A 211 -1.08 -8.24 -6.64
CA TYR A 211 -0.10 -9.29 -6.37
C TYR A 211 -0.47 -10.21 -5.19
N SER A 212 -1.43 -9.83 -4.39
CA SER A 212 -1.89 -10.60 -3.24
C SER A 212 -3.33 -11.09 -3.47
N PRO A 213 -3.72 -12.28 -3.00
CA PRO A 213 -5.11 -12.75 -3.04
C PRO A 213 -6.06 -11.86 -2.23
N ASN A 214 -5.53 -11.02 -1.34
CA ASN A 214 -6.29 -10.06 -0.56
C ASN A 214 -6.46 -8.71 -1.26
N MET A 215 -5.97 -8.52 -2.49
CA MET A 215 -6.06 -7.27 -3.24
C MET A 215 -7.09 -7.35 -4.37
N TYR A 216 -7.99 -6.37 -4.40
CA TYR A 216 -9.08 -6.26 -5.36
C TYR A 216 -9.01 -4.89 -6.07
N PRO A 217 -8.32 -4.80 -7.21
CA PRO A 217 -8.14 -3.51 -7.89
C PRO A 217 -9.44 -2.99 -8.49
N ILE A 218 -9.66 -1.68 -8.35
CA ILE A 218 -10.69 -0.90 -9.06
C ILE A 218 -9.97 0.11 -9.94
N ILE A 219 -10.29 0.10 -11.24
CA ILE A 219 -9.74 1.03 -12.23
C ILE A 219 -10.76 2.08 -12.64
N PRO A 220 -10.32 3.21 -13.24
CA PRO A 220 -11.20 4.26 -13.71
C PRO A 220 -12.21 3.79 -14.75
N ASP A 221 -13.40 4.34 -14.74
CA ASP A 221 -14.41 4.04 -15.75
C ASP A 221 -13.94 4.38 -17.16
N GLY A 222 -14.24 3.48 -18.11
CA GLY A 222 -13.85 3.62 -19.51
C GLY A 222 -12.38 3.25 -19.79
N MET A 223 -11.64 2.73 -18.80
CA MET A 223 -10.28 2.20 -19.01
C MET A 223 -10.27 0.68 -18.91
N GLU A 224 -9.56 0.02 -19.82
CA GLU A 224 -9.31 -1.43 -19.76
C GLU A 224 -8.09 -1.76 -18.92
N ASN A 225 -7.14 -0.82 -18.84
CA ASN A 225 -5.91 -0.96 -18.07
C ASN A 225 -5.43 0.40 -17.54
N VAL A 226 -4.55 0.38 -16.55
CA VAL A 226 -3.93 1.57 -15.94
C VAL A 226 -2.41 1.44 -16.02
N SER A 227 -1.75 2.54 -16.37
CA SER A 227 -0.30 2.66 -16.43
C SER A 227 0.15 3.95 -15.75
N HIS A 228 1.45 4.17 -15.65
CA HIS A 228 1.98 5.46 -15.23
C HIS A 228 1.48 6.58 -16.16
N ASN A 229 1.02 7.70 -15.60
CA ASN A 229 0.42 8.84 -16.28
C ASN A 229 -1.01 8.65 -16.82
N SER A 230 -1.73 7.61 -16.41
CA SER A 230 -3.16 7.43 -16.75
C SER A 230 -4.04 8.54 -16.17
N ARG A 231 -3.70 9.09 -14.99
CA ARG A 231 -4.36 10.22 -14.32
C ARG A 231 -5.87 10.05 -14.19
N GLY A 232 -6.32 8.83 -13.91
CA GLY A 232 -7.76 8.47 -13.95
C GLY A 232 -8.52 8.69 -12.64
N LYS A 233 -7.97 9.37 -11.64
CA LYS A 233 -8.53 9.48 -10.29
C LYS A 233 -9.97 10.01 -10.24
N GLU A 234 -10.33 10.95 -11.10
CA GLU A 234 -11.69 11.52 -11.18
C GLU A 234 -12.72 10.51 -11.71
N LYS A 235 -12.28 9.50 -12.46
CA LYS A 235 -13.12 8.46 -13.05
C LYS A 235 -13.26 7.21 -12.18
N ILE A 236 -12.66 7.18 -10.99
CA ILE A 236 -12.94 6.12 -10.02
C ILE A 236 -14.41 6.20 -9.59
N ASN A 237 -15.12 5.09 -9.73
CA ASN A 237 -16.56 5.01 -9.52
C ASN A 237 -16.90 4.45 -8.13
N PRO A 238 -17.53 5.24 -7.24
CA PRO A 238 -17.93 4.80 -5.91
C PRO A 238 -18.93 3.63 -5.90
N GLU A 239 -19.78 3.52 -6.91
CA GLU A 239 -20.73 2.40 -7.02
C GLU A 239 -20.01 1.08 -7.31
N LYS A 240 -18.94 1.12 -8.13
CA LYS A 240 -18.09 -0.06 -8.35
C LYS A 240 -17.33 -0.46 -7.07
N ILE A 241 -16.86 0.52 -6.29
CA ILE A 241 -16.26 0.26 -4.98
C ILE A 241 -17.28 -0.42 -4.08
N PHE A 242 -18.49 0.13 -3.98
CA PHE A 242 -19.56 -0.41 -3.15
C PHE A 242 -20.02 -1.81 -3.60
N LYS A 243 -20.16 -2.05 -4.90
CA LYS A 243 -20.48 -3.37 -5.44
C LYS A 243 -19.40 -4.41 -5.06
N LYS A 244 -18.12 -4.04 -5.19
CA LYS A 244 -17.00 -4.90 -4.80
C LYS A 244 -16.99 -5.13 -3.28
N PHE A 245 -17.20 -4.08 -2.49
CA PHE A 245 -17.33 -4.17 -1.03
C PHE A 245 -18.38 -5.20 -0.63
N LYS A 246 -19.60 -5.09 -1.16
CA LYS A 246 -20.67 -6.07 -0.87
C LYS A 246 -20.27 -7.51 -1.21
N SER A 247 -19.62 -7.73 -2.35
CA SER A 247 -19.19 -9.07 -2.76
C SER A 247 -18.09 -9.70 -1.89
N ILE A 248 -17.41 -8.90 -1.05
CA ILE A 248 -16.34 -9.37 -0.17
C ILE A 248 -16.85 -9.61 1.25
N ILE A 249 -17.83 -8.81 1.71
CA ILE A 249 -18.30 -8.88 3.10
C ILE A 249 -19.50 -9.83 3.29
N SER A 250 -20.24 -10.13 2.17
CA SER A 250 -21.26 -11.20 2.15
C SER A 250 -20.57 -12.56 2.20
#